data_1e78945c14852f5850619489fa729591
#
_entry.id   1e78945c14852f5850619489fa729591
#
_cell.length_a   1.000
_cell.length_b   1.000
_cell.length_c   1.000
_cell.angle_alpha   90.00
_cell.angle_beta   90.00
_cell.angle_gamma   90.00
#
_symmetry.space_group_name_H-M   'P 1'
#
loop_
_entity.id
_entity.type
_entity.pdbx_description
1 polymer ?
#
loop_
_entity_poly.entity_id
_entity_poly.type
_entity_poly.pdbx_seq_one_letter_code
_entity_poly.pdbx_strand_id
1 'polypeptide(L)'
;MREPLNLPQWLVPVGRAFYALGLIGIGIQHFIFRDFIPVVVPLWPSWIPGRTLWALVVGAVLIAAGAAILFGIKARTVAAVTGAVFLVLVVIDDIPGTLAGYPAHLGSWTNAFKALTLCGGAWVAAESLTDPTTNAGGLLERLMHFGRYFLPITVVVFGIDHFLYTTFVATLVPAWISGHVFWTYFAGAALIAGGLGVILNVSSRLASLMLGIMIFLWLLMLHIPRAIADPHSGLGNEWTSVCEALAFSGIAFMTAVLIRTR
;
A
#
# COMPACT_ATOMS: atom_id res chain seq x y z
N MET A 1 28.60 -15.19 9.84
CA MET A 1 27.63 -14.63 8.86
C MET A 1 26.52 -15.64 8.72
N ARG A 2 25.25 -15.26 8.94
CA ARG A 2 24.12 -16.18 8.69
C ARG A 2 23.90 -16.24 7.17
N GLU A 3 23.70 -17.44 6.63
CA GLU A 3 23.36 -17.60 5.22
C GLU A 3 22.11 -16.74 4.89
N PRO A 4 22.13 -16.05 3.74
CA PRO A 4 20.98 -15.25 3.34
C PRO A 4 19.78 -16.18 3.13
N LEU A 5 18.62 -15.80 3.71
CA LEU A 5 17.38 -16.55 3.54
C LEU A 5 17.03 -16.68 2.05
N ASN A 6 17.04 -17.91 1.55
CA ASN A 6 16.71 -18.19 0.15
C ASN A 6 15.19 -18.30 0.00
N LEU A 7 14.57 -17.27 -0.56
CA LEU A 7 13.11 -17.21 -0.73
C LEU A 7 12.71 -17.68 -2.14
N PRO A 8 11.56 -18.35 -2.27
CA PRO A 8 11.04 -18.79 -3.55
C PRO A 8 10.77 -17.63 -4.50
N GLN A 9 11.28 -17.73 -5.73
CA GLN A 9 11.13 -16.66 -6.74
C GLN A 9 9.67 -16.42 -7.17
N TRP A 10 8.79 -17.41 -6.99
CA TRP A 10 7.37 -17.26 -7.28
C TRP A 10 6.65 -16.20 -6.40
N LEU A 11 7.23 -15.80 -5.28
CA LEU A 11 6.70 -14.70 -4.47
C LEU A 11 6.66 -13.38 -5.23
N VAL A 12 7.55 -13.16 -6.19
CA VAL A 12 7.59 -11.91 -6.99
C VAL A 12 6.37 -11.79 -7.91
N PRO A 13 6.07 -12.76 -8.81
CA PRO A 13 4.87 -12.66 -9.63
C PRO A 13 3.57 -12.69 -8.82
N VAL A 14 3.50 -13.42 -7.70
CA VAL A 14 2.35 -13.40 -6.80
C VAL A 14 2.18 -12.03 -6.17
N GLY A 15 3.27 -11.44 -5.63
CA GLY A 15 3.21 -10.11 -5.03
C GLY A 15 2.82 -9.03 -6.04
N ARG A 16 3.31 -9.13 -7.28
CA ARG A 16 2.92 -8.24 -8.38
C ARG A 16 1.44 -8.39 -8.74
N ALA A 17 0.92 -9.62 -8.77
CA ALA A 17 -0.49 -9.87 -9.00
C ALA A 17 -1.36 -9.29 -7.87
N PHE A 18 -0.97 -9.44 -6.62
CA PHE A 18 -1.68 -8.86 -5.47
C PHE A 18 -1.72 -7.34 -5.54
N TYR A 19 -0.60 -6.69 -5.86
CA TYR A 19 -0.55 -5.26 -6.07
C TYR A 19 -1.48 -4.81 -7.21
N ALA A 20 -1.40 -5.48 -8.35
CA ALA A 20 -2.22 -5.17 -9.52
C ALA A 20 -3.73 -5.35 -9.26
N LEU A 21 -4.13 -6.43 -8.57
CA LEU A 21 -5.52 -6.68 -8.17
C LEU A 21 -6.01 -5.64 -7.17
N GLY A 22 -5.16 -5.18 -6.24
CA GLY A 22 -5.49 -4.07 -5.34
C GLY A 22 -5.80 -2.78 -6.10
N LEU A 23 -4.98 -2.41 -7.11
CA LEU A 23 -5.25 -1.25 -7.97
C LEU A 23 -6.56 -1.40 -8.76
N ILE A 24 -6.81 -2.57 -9.33
CA ILE A 24 -8.05 -2.87 -10.06
C ILE A 24 -9.25 -2.71 -9.13
N GLY A 25 -9.18 -3.26 -7.91
CA GLY A 25 -10.25 -3.16 -6.93
C GLY A 25 -10.57 -1.71 -6.53
N ILE A 26 -9.55 -0.90 -6.24
CA ILE A 26 -9.71 0.54 -5.98
C ILE A 26 -10.30 1.25 -7.21
N GLY A 27 -9.84 0.90 -8.42
CA GLY A 27 -10.39 1.45 -9.66
C GLY A 27 -11.88 1.12 -9.84
N ILE A 28 -12.31 -0.11 -9.54
CA ILE A 28 -13.71 -0.54 -9.60
C ILE A 28 -14.58 0.26 -8.62
N GLN A 29 -14.09 0.56 -7.43
CA GLN A 29 -14.82 1.36 -6.44
C GLN A 29 -15.22 2.75 -6.96
N HIS A 30 -14.39 3.40 -7.79
CA HIS A 30 -14.73 4.67 -8.43
C HIS A 30 -15.99 4.56 -9.31
N PHE A 31 -16.23 3.41 -9.94
CA PHE A 31 -17.44 3.16 -10.73
C PHE A 31 -18.65 2.84 -9.86
N ILE A 32 -18.45 2.11 -8.77
CA ILE A 32 -19.54 1.74 -7.84
C ILE A 32 -20.07 2.98 -7.13
N PHE A 33 -19.18 3.78 -6.56
CA PHE A 33 -19.54 4.96 -5.76
C PHE A 33 -19.71 6.22 -6.60
N ARG A 34 -19.25 6.23 -7.85
CA ARG A 34 -19.29 7.38 -8.78
C ARG A 34 -18.63 8.63 -8.17
N ASP A 35 -17.61 8.42 -7.36
CA ASP A 35 -16.84 9.43 -6.66
C ASP A 35 -15.39 9.01 -6.50
N PHE A 36 -14.53 9.97 -6.13
CA PHE A 36 -13.15 9.67 -5.80
C PHE A 36 -13.05 8.84 -4.51
N ILE A 37 -12.21 7.82 -4.55
CA ILE A 37 -11.84 7.07 -3.36
C ILE A 37 -10.75 7.85 -2.63
N PRO A 38 -10.93 8.17 -1.32
CA PRO A 38 -10.10 9.12 -0.58
C PRO A 38 -8.60 8.78 -0.51
N VAL A 39 -8.22 7.52 -0.66
CA VAL A 39 -6.80 7.11 -0.71
C VAL A 39 -6.11 7.49 -2.03
N VAL A 40 -6.88 7.80 -3.08
CA VAL A 40 -6.35 8.20 -4.39
C VAL A 40 -6.41 9.70 -4.57
N VAL A 41 -7.57 10.30 -4.29
CA VAL A 41 -7.80 11.75 -4.36
C VAL A 41 -8.64 12.16 -3.15
N PRO A 42 -8.02 12.55 -2.03
CA PRO A 42 -8.74 12.94 -0.82
C PRO A 42 -9.48 14.28 -0.98
N LEU A 43 -8.94 15.20 -1.77
CA LEU A 43 -9.49 16.54 -1.95
C LEU A 43 -9.67 16.83 -3.44
N TRP A 44 -10.92 17.12 -3.86
CA TRP A 44 -11.22 17.58 -5.20
C TRP A 44 -11.59 19.07 -5.17
N PRO A 45 -10.88 19.92 -5.91
CA PRO A 45 -11.19 21.36 -5.94
C PRO A 45 -12.60 21.63 -6.45
N SER A 46 -13.42 22.36 -5.68
CA SER A 46 -14.83 22.64 -6.02
C SER A 46 -15.01 23.46 -7.29
N TRP A 47 -13.98 24.19 -7.72
CA TRP A 47 -13.98 24.99 -8.96
C TRP A 47 -13.79 24.16 -10.22
N ILE A 48 -13.34 22.88 -10.11
CA ILE A 48 -13.22 21.99 -11.27
C ILE A 48 -14.55 21.24 -11.46
N PRO A 49 -15.27 21.48 -12.57
CA PRO A 49 -16.55 20.81 -12.81
C PRO A 49 -16.35 19.32 -13.19
N GLY A 50 -17.40 18.55 -13.08
CA GLY A 50 -17.43 17.16 -13.56
C GLY A 50 -16.72 16.17 -12.61
N ARG A 51 -16.76 16.37 -11.31
CA ARG A 51 -16.17 15.49 -10.27
C ARG A 51 -16.40 14.00 -10.57
N THR A 52 -17.65 13.61 -10.84
CA THR A 52 -17.99 12.20 -11.14
C THR A 52 -17.29 11.71 -12.42
N LEU A 53 -17.25 12.51 -13.48
CA LEU A 53 -16.56 12.13 -14.73
C LEU A 53 -15.07 11.87 -14.46
N TRP A 54 -14.41 12.78 -13.75
CA TRP A 54 -13.00 12.62 -13.41
C TRP A 54 -12.75 11.42 -12.50
N ALA A 55 -13.64 11.14 -11.55
CA ALA A 55 -13.57 9.95 -10.73
C ALA A 55 -13.63 8.66 -11.58
N LEU A 56 -14.56 8.60 -12.56
CA LEU A 56 -14.64 7.47 -13.49
C LEU A 56 -13.39 7.34 -14.38
N VAL A 57 -12.81 8.46 -14.83
CA VAL A 57 -11.55 8.45 -15.58
C VAL A 57 -10.40 7.88 -14.73
N VAL A 58 -10.27 8.33 -13.48
CA VAL A 58 -9.26 7.80 -12.55
C VAL A 58 -9.48 6.32 -12.30
N GLY A 59 -10.72 5.90 -12.07
CA GLY A 59 -11.07 4.49 -11.93
C GLY A 59 -10.65 3.64 -13.14
N ALA A 60 -10.96 4.13 -14.36
CA ALA A 60 -10.55 3.45 -15.60
C ALA A 60 -9.02 3.36 -15.75
N VAL A 61 -8.30 4.43 -15.42
CA VAL A 61 -6.83 4.45 -15.45
C VAL A 61 -6.24 3.44 -14.45
N LEU A 62 -6.77 3.36 -13.22
CA LEU A 62 -6.30 2.40 -12.22
C LEU A 62 -6.56 0.95 -12.66
N ILE A 63 -7.75 0.65 -13.23
CA ILE A 63 -8.06 -0.67 -13.77
C ILE A 63 -7.11 -1.01 -14.93
N ALA A 64 -6.90 -0.08 -15.87
CA ALA A 64 -6.02 -0.30 -17.01
C ALA A 64 -4.57 -0.51 -16.56
N ALA A 65 -4.07 0.29 -15.60
CA ALA A 65 -2.74 0.15 -15.05
C ALA A 65 -2.55 -1.18 -14.32
N GLY A 66 -3.50 -1.56 -13.46
CA GLY A 66 -3.48 -2.85 -12.77
C GLY A 66 -3.52 -4.02 -13.76
N ALA A 67 -4.40 -3.98 -14.76
CA ALA A 67 -4.47 -5.00 -15.80
C ALA A 67 -3.17 -5.10 -16.61
N ALA A 68 -2.59 -3.97 -17.00
CA ALA A 68 -1.31 -3.94 -17.73
C ALA A 68 -0.17 -4.57 -16.91
N ILE A 69 -0.10 -4.27 -15.60
CA ILE A 69 0.88 -4.87 -14.69
C ILE A 69 0.64 -6.37 -14.53
N LEU A 70 -0.63 -6.79 -14.38
CA LEU A 70 -1.00 -8.19 -14.17
C LEU A 70 -0.67 -9.06 -15.39
N PHE A 71 -1.01 -8.58 -16.59
CA PHE A 71 -0.83 -9.32 -17.84
C PHE A 71 0.52 -9.05 -18.54
N GLY A 72 1.39 -8.25 -17.97
CA GLY A 72 2.72 -7.99 -18.51
C GLY A 72 2.77 -6.99 -19.68
N ILE A 73 1.69 -6.25 -19.95
CA ILE A 73 1.59 -5.31 -21.09
C ILE A 73 2.32 -4.01 -20.75
N LYS A 74 3.54 -3.84 -21.29
CA LYS A 74 4.43 -2.71 -20.95
C LYS A 74 4.52 -2.48 -19.43
N ALA A 75 4.42 -3.56 -18.67
CA ALA A 75 4.15 -3.54 -17.23
C ALA A 75 5.19 -2.71 -16.45
N ARG A 76 6.48 -2.76 -16.84
CA ARG A 76 7.52 -1.94 -16.21
C ARG A 76 7.26 -0.44 -16.36
N THR A 77 6.97 0.01 -17.58
CA THR A 77 6.70 1.43 -17.87
C THR A 77 5.42 1.88 -17.17
N VAL A 78 4.35 1.07 -17.27
CA VAL A 78 3.07 1.38 -16.61
C VAL A 78 3.27 1.49 -15.09
N ALA A 79 3.94 0.53 -14.47
CA ALA A 79 4.22 0.56 -13.05
C ALA A 79 5.07 1.78 -12.64
N ALA A 80 6.14 2.09 -13.40
CA ALA A 80 6.98 3.26 -13.13
C ALA A 80 6.17 4.58 -13.18
N VAL A 81 5.33 4.74 -14.20
CA VAL A 81 4.46 5.92 -14.36
C VAL A 81 3.40 5.98 -13.28
N THR A 82 2.76 4.84 -12.96
CA THR A 82 1.76 4.77 -11.87
C THR A 82 2.35 5.22 -10.54
N GLY A 83 3.56 4.78 -10.19
CA GLY A 83 4.24 5.24 -8.99
C GLY A 83 4.55 6.74 -9.03
N ALA A 84 4.99 7.27 -10.17
CA ALA A 84 5.23 8.71 -10.31
C ALA A 84 3.95 9.53 -10.13
N VAL A 85 2.82 9.07 -10.68
CA VAL A 85 1.50 9.72 -10.49
C VAL A 85 1.09 9.71 -9.02
N PHE A 86 1.20 8.57 -8.32
CA PHE A 86 0.90 8.53 -6.88
C PHE A 86 1.81 9.47 -6.09
N LEU A 87 3.12 9.53 -6.40
CA LEU A 87 4.02 10.46 -5.73
C LEU A 87 3.59 11.92 -5.92
N VAL A 88 3.20 12.29 -7.15
CA VAL A 88 2.70 13.62 -7.45
C VAL A 88 1.44 13.90 -6.62
N LEU A 89 0.47 12.97 -6.55
CA LEU A 89 -0.74 13.15 -5.76
C LEU A 89 -0.42 13.29 -4.26
N VAL A 90 0.47 12.49 -3.72
CA VAL A 90 0.92 12.64 -2.32
C VAL A 90 1.44 14.06 -2.07
N VAL A 91 2.26 14.60 -2.98
CA VAL A 91 2.90 15.91 -2.79
C VAL A 91 1.91 17.07 -2.98
N ILE A 92 0.99 16.99 -3.96
CA ILE A 92 0.12 18.12 -4.33
C ILE A 92 -1.26 18.08 -3.68
N ASP A 93 -1.70 16.92 -3.17
CA ASP A 93 -3.05 16.74 -2.61
C ASP A 93 -3.00 16.25 -1.16
N ASP A 94 -2.43 15.07 -0.88
CA ASP A 94 -2.43 14.49 0.46
C ASP A 94 -1.69 15.34 1.50
N ILE A 95 -0.45 15.75 1.20
CA ILE A 95 0.36 16.55 2.14
C ILE A 95 -0.28 17.91 2.39
N PRO A 96 -0.63 18.73 1.38
CA PRO A 96 -1.29 20.01 1.61
C PRO A 96 -2.62 19.87 2.34
N GLY A 97 -3.42 18.86 1.99
CA GLY A 97 -4.70 18.59 2.64
C GLY A 97 -4.55 18.27 4.12
N THR A 98 -3.58 17.42 4.48
CA THR A 98 -3.30 17.09 5.87
C THR A 98 -2.77 18.30 6.65
N LEU A 99 -1.89 19.10 6.03
CA LEU A 99 -1.34 20.33 6.65
C LEU A 99 -2.42 21.39 6.87
N ALA A 100 -3.38 21.51 5.97
CA ALA A 100 -4.51 22.43 6.11
C ALA A 100 -5.55 21.96 7.14
N GLY A 101 -5.58 20.64 7.48
CA GLY A 101 -6.50 20.05 8.43
C GLY A 101 -5.91 19.94 9.84
N TYR A 102 -5.66 18.73 10.30
CA TYR A 102 -5.15 18.43 11.64
C TYR A 102 -3.76 17.78 11.59
N PRO A 103 -2.69 18.52 11.23
CA PRO A 103 -1.36 17.94 11.01
C PRO A 103 -0.72 17.36 12.27
N ALA A 104 -1.11 17.81 13.45
CA ALA A 104 -0.63 17.28 14.73
C ALA A 104 -1.22 15.91 15.09
N HIS A 105 -2.32 15.50 14.45
CA HIS A 105 -2.95 14.21 14.68
C HIS A 105 -2.39 13.18 13.68
N LEU A 106 -1.63 12.20 14.16
CA LEU A 106 -0.93 11.24 13.28
C LEU A 106 -1.89 10.48 12.35
N GLY A 107 -3.09 10.11 12.85
CA GLY A 107 -4.13 9.46 12.04
C GLY A 107 -4.59 10.27 10.82
N SER A 108 -4.41 11.60 10.81
CA SER A 108 -4.72 12.43 9.63
C SER A 108 -3.79 12.17 8.45
N TRP A 109 -2.62 11.58 8.68
CA TRP A 109 -1.64 11.23 7.66
C TRP A 109 -1.87 9.86 7.04
N THR A 110 -2.88 9.12 7.51
CA THR A 110 -3.12 7.73 7.09
C THR A 110 -3.23 7.59 5.57
N ASN A 111 -4.03 8.44 4.89
CA ASN A 111 -4.19 8.36 3.44
C ASN A 111 -2.91 8.72 2.70
N ALA A 112 -2.18 9.75 3.14
CA ALA A 112 -0.88 10.10 2.57
C ALA A 112 0.12 8.94 2.63
N PHE A 113 0.22 8.24 3.77
CA PHE A 113 1.08 7.06 3.91
C PHE A 113 0.60 5.87 3.09
N LYS A 114 -0.71 5.66 2.95
CA LYS A 114 -1.28 4.63 2.08
C LYS A 114 -0.97 4.91 0.60
N ALA A 115 -1.20 6.15 0.13
CA ALA A 115 -0.87 6.56 -1.23
C ALA A 115 0.63 6.46 -1.51
N LEU A 116 1.48 6.86 -0.54
CA LEU A 116 2.93 6.69 -0.62
C LEU A 116 3.32 5.20 -0.74
N THR A 117 2.64 4.32 -0.01
CA THR A 117 2.85 2.87 -0.12
C THR A 117 2.45 2.35 -1.50
N LEU A 118 1.32 2.82 -2.06
CA LEU A 118 0.91 2.44 -3.42
C LEU A 118 1.92 2.94 -4.47
N CYS A 119 2.49 4.14 -4.29
CA CYS A 119 3.62 4.63 -5.08
C CYS A 119 4.81 3.66 -5.02
N GLY A 120 5.25 3.32 -3.81
CA GLY A 120 6.37 2.40 -3.59
C GLY A 120 6.13 1.02 -4.19
N GLY A 121 4.91 0.52 -4.06
CA GLY A 121 4.50 -0.77 -4.63
C GLY A 121 4.60 -0.80 -6.15
N ALA A 122 4.17 0.27 -6.81
CA ALA A 122 4.33 0.42 -8.25
C ALA A 122 5.80 0.38 -8.67
N TRP A 123 6.67 1.08 -7.93
CA TRP A 123 8.09 1.11 -8.24
C TRP A 123 8.80 -0.22 -7.95
N VAL A 124 8.45 -0.91 -6.87
CA VAL A 124 8.94 -2.28 -6.61
C VAL A 124 8.47 -3.25 -7.69
N ALA A 125 7.22 -3.12 -8.16
CA ALA A 125 6.73 -3.91 -9.28
C ALA A 125 7.51 -3.61 -10.58
N ALA A 126 7.81 -2.35 -10.86
CA ALA A 126 8.64 -1.95 -12.02
C ALA A 126 10.07 -2.50 -11.91
N GLU A 127 10.70 -2.42 -10.73
CA GLU A 127 12.02 -3.00 -10.47
C GLU A 127 12.04 -4.52 -10.66
N SER A 128 10.96 -5.22 -10.29
CA SER A 128 10.82 -6.67 -10.48
C SER A 128 10.83 -7.11 -11.95
N LEU A 129 10.63 -6.16 -12.86
CA LEU A 129 10.55 -6.35 -14.32
C LEU A 129 11.75 -5.74 -15.05
N THR A 130 12.76 -5.28 -14.33
CA THR A 130 13.96 -4.67 -14.92
C THR A 130 14.90 -5.75 -15.42
N ASP A 131 15.33 -5.62 -16.67
CA ASP A 131 16.45 -6.39 -17.17
C ASP A 131 17.76 -5.82 -16.56
N PRO A 132 18.59 -6.66 -15.91
CA PRO A 132 19.85 -6.23 -15.30
C PRO A 132 20.82 -5.54 -16.29
N THR A 133 20.62 -5.76 -17.58
CA THR A 133 21.46 -5.18 -18.64
C THR A 133 21.03 -3.77 -19.07
N THR A 134 19.85 -3.32 -18.67
CA THR A 134 19.33 -2.00 -19.00
C THR A 134 19.82 -0.96 -18.00
N ASN A 135 20.83 -0.17 -18.37
CA ASN A 135 21.25 1.03 -17.63
C ASN A 135 20.32 2.20 -17.97
N ALA A 136 19.22 2.32 -17.26
CA ALA A 136 18.37 3.51 -17.32
C ALA A 136 18.84 4.52 -16.26
N GLY A 137 19.64 5.50 -16.64
CA GLY A 137 20.26 6.48 -15.73
C GLY A 137 19.41 7.72 -15.43
N GLY A 138 18.10 7.69 -15.67
CA GLY A 138 17.20 8.84 -15.48
C GLY A 138 16.82 9.12 -14.01
N LEU A 139 16.29 10.32 -13.75
CA LEU A 139 15.80 10.72 -12.43
C LEU A 139 14.76 9.73 -11.88
N LEU A 140 13.81 9.30 -12.72
CA LEU A 140 12.77 8.35 -12.32
C LEU A 140 13.35 7.03 -11.83
N GLU A 141 14.36 6.49 -12.52
CA GLU A 141 15.03 5.24 -12.10
C GLU A 141 15.68 5.37 -10.72
N ARG A 142 16.30 6.53 -10.45
CA ARG A 142 16.89 6.80 -9.14
C ARG A 142 15.83 6.89 -8.05
N LEU A 143 14.68 7.53 -8.34
CA LEU A 143 13.57 7.65 -7.41
C LEU A 143 12.93 6.30 -7.13
N MET A 144 12.78 5.44 -8.13
CA MET A 144 12.19 4.11 -7.99
C MET A 144 12.90 3.26 -6.93
N HIS A 145 14.21 3.40 -6.79
CA HIS A 145 14.97 2.68 -5.76
C HIS A 145 14.55 2.99 -4.32
N PHE A 146 13.90 4.12 -4.08
CA PHE A 146 13.35 4.45 -2.77
C PHE A 146 12.00 3.77 -2.51
N GLY A 147 11.31 3.27 -3.53
CA GLY A 147 9.99 2.65 -3.41
C GLY A 147 9.93 1.51 -2.39
N ARG A 148 11.01 0.72 -2.27
CA ARG A 148 11.12 -0.37 -1.28
C ARG A 148 11.07 0.08 0.19
N TYR A 149 11.26 1.38 0.48
CA TYR A 149 11.21 1.92 1.84
C TYR A 149 9.85 2.49 2.21
N PHE A 150 8.95 2.72 1.24
CA PHE A 150 7.69 3.40 1.50
C PHE A 150 6.73 2.55 2.35
N LEU A 151 6.54 1.28 2.00
CA LEU A 151 5.78 0.37 2.87
C LEU A 151 6.41 0.23 4.27
N PRO A 152 7.72 -0.04 4.44
CA PRO A 152 8.35 -0.09 5.75
C PRO A 152 8.15 1.17 6.61
N ILE A 153 8.26 2.35 6.02
CA ILE A 153 8.01 3.62 6.72
C ILE A 153 6.53 3.68 7.16
N THR A 154 5.62 3.38 6.25
CA THR A 154 4.18 3.40 6.52
C THR A 154 3.80 2.44 7.66
N VAL A 155 4.31 1.22 7.65
CA VAL A 155 3.97 0.25 8.72
C VAL A 155 4.58 0.63 10.07
N VAL A 156 5.71 1.33 10.11
CA VAL A 156 6.23 1.91 11.36
C VAL A 156 5.27 2.96 11.91
N VAL A 157 4.78 3.86 11.07
CA VAL A 157 3.80 4.89 11.48
C VAL A 157 2.51 4.22 11.95
N PHE A 158 1.97 3.28 11.20
CA PHE A 158 0.77 2.53 11.61
C PHE A 158 0.99 1.74 12.89
N GLY A 159 2.19 1.18 13.09
CA GLY A 159 2.54 0.56 14.36
C GLY A 159 2.48 1.54 15.54
N ILE A 160 2.96 2.77 15.36
CA ILE A 160 2.84 3.85 16.36
C ILE A 160 1.37 4.19 16.62
N ASP A 161 0.53 4.26 15.58
CA ASP A 161 -0.91 4.51 15.71
C ASP A 161 -1.61 3.45 16.60
N HIS A 162 -1.15 2.20 16.58
CA HIS A 162 -1.68 1.15 17.45
C HIS A 162 -1.49 1.47 18.94
N PHE A 163 -0.42 2.18 19.29
CA PHE A 163 -0.18 2.63 20.67
C PHE A 163 -0.89 3.94 20.99
N LEU A 164 -0.93 4.89 20.06
CA LEU A 164 -1.57 6.18 20.26
C LEU A 164 -3.10 6.07 20.28
N TYR A 165 -3.67 5.21 19.44
CA TYR A 165 -5.10 5.07 19.26
C TYR A 165 -5.60 3.68 19.68
N THR A 166 -5.01 3.09 20.73
CA THR A 166 -5.27 1.71 21.19
C THR A 166 -6.76 1.42 21.33
N THR A 167 -7.54 2.32 21.93
CA THR A 167 -8.99 2.14 22.14
C THR A 167 -9.71 1.93 20.82
N PHE A 168 -9.41 2.75 19.80
CA PHE A 168 -10.01 2.62 18.48
C PHE A 168 -9.53 1.35 17.78
N VAL A 169 -8.22 1.11 17.74
CA VAL A 169 -7.65 -0.04 17.02
C VAL A 169 -8.12 -1.37 17.62
N ALA A 170 -8.29 -1.44 18.95
CA ALA A 170 -8.82 -2.63 19.63
C ALA A 170 -10.25 -2.98 19.17
N THR A 171 -11.06 -2.00 18.73
CA THR A 171 -12.39 -2.26 18.16
C THR A 171 -12.33 -2.95 16.78
N LEU A 172 -11.20 -2.88 16.11
CA LEU A 172 -11.01 -3.51 14.81
C LEU A 172 -10.70 -5.01 14.93
N VAL A 173 -10.20 -5.46 16.08
CA VAL A 173 -9.92 -6.89 16.31
C VAL A 173 -11.23 -7.67 16.29
N PRO A 174 -11.34 -8.77 15.51
CA PRO A 174 -12.55 -9.55 15.41
C PRO A 174 -13.09 -10.02 16.77
N ALA A 175 -14.41 -9.92 16.99
CA ALA A 175 -15.05 -10.21 18.28
C ALA A 175 -14.81 -11.64 18.81
N TRP A 176 -14.53 -12.59 17.91
CA TRP A 176 -14.22 -13.98 18.27
C TRP A 176 -12.79 -14.19 18.80
N ILE A 177 -11.92 -13.17 18.68
CA ILE A 177 -10.56 -13.19 19.22
C ILE A 177 -10.58 -12.52 20.59
N SER A 178 -10.27 -13.24 21.67
CA SER A 178 -10.13 -12.66 23.00
C SER A 178 -8.87 -11.82 23.13
N GLY A 179 -8.87 -10.83 24.06
CA GLY A 179 -7.69 -10.03 24.35
C GLY A 179 -7.37 -8.96 23.30
N HIS A 180 -8.38 -8.21 22.84
CA HIS A 180 -8.26 -7.20 21.78
C HIS A 180 -7.10 -6.21 21.99
N VAL A 181 -6.92 -5.71 23.23
CA VAL A 181 -5.83 -4.78 23.58
C VAL A 181 -4.46 -5.44 23.45
N PHE A 182 -4.33 -6.70 23.88
CA PHE A 182 -3.08 -7.46 23.69
C PHE A 182 -2.72 -7.56 22.21
N TRP A 183 -3.67 -7.96 21.37
CA TRP A 183 -3.43 -8.10 19.93
C TRP A 183 -3.16 -6.76 19.25
N THR A 184 -3.75 -5.67 19.73
CA THR A 184 -3.44 -4.32 19.26
C THR A 184 -1.98 -3.97 19.53
N TYR A 185 -1.48 -4.16 20.74
CA TYR A 185 -0.08 -3.89 21.05
C TYR A 185 0.88 -4.85 20.36
N PHE A 186 0.52 -6.12 20.28
CA PHE A 186 1.33 -7.11 19.56
C PHE A 186 1.48 -6.73 18.08
N ALA A 187 0.38 -6.38 17.42
CA ALA A 187 0.37 -5.94 16.03
C ALA A 187 1.20 -4.66 15.84
N GLY A 188 1.03 -3.67 16.72
CA GLY A 188 1.80 -2.43 16.68
C GLY A 188 3.31 -2.69 16.80
N ALA A 189 3.72 -3.50 17.78
CA ALA A 189 5.12 -3.88 17.95
C ALA A 189 5.69 -4.66 16.75
N ALA A 190 4.90 -5.59 16.18
CA ALA A 190 5.30 -6.38 15.02
C ALA A 190 5.47 -5.49 13.76
N LEU A 191 4.57 -4.51 13.54
CA LEU A 191 4.67 -3.54 12.46
C LEU A 191 5.94 -2.69 12.58
N ILE A 192 6.22 -2.14 13.78
CA ILE A 192 7.41 -1.34 14.04
C ILE A 192 8.67 -2.18 13.84
N ALA A 193 8.73 -3.37 14.44
CA ALA A 193 9.89 -4.25 14.34
C ALA A 193 10.14 -4.69 12.89
N GLY A 194 9.09 -5.07 12.16
CA GLY A 194 9.17 -5.45 10.75
C GLY A 194 9.62 -4.29 9.86
N GLY A 195 9.01 -3.11 10.02
CA GLY A 195 9.36 -1.91 9.26
C GLY A 195 10.81 -1.48 9.50
N LEU A 196 11.22 -1.38 10.78
CA LEU A 196 12.60 -1.05 11.14
C LEU A 196 13.59 -2.11 10.66
N GLY A 197 13.22 -3.41 10.72
CA GLY A 197 14.05 -4.51 10.20
C GLY A 197 14.37 -4.33 8.72
N VAL A 198 13.42 -3.86 7.92
CA VAL A 198 13.63 -3.57 6.50
C VAL A 198 14.46 -2.29 6.31
N ILE A 199 14.12 -1.19 6.99
CA ILE A 199 14.79 0.12 6.86
C ILE A 199 16.26 0.02 7.25
N LEU A 200 16.56 -0.64 8.37
CA LEU A 200 17.91 -0.79 8.90
C LEU A 200 18.68 -1.96 8.26
N ASN A 201 18.04 -2.68 7.33
CA ASN A 201 18.60 -3.86 6.67
C ASN A 201 19.02 -4.98 7.67
N VAL A 202 18.26 -5.11 8.76
CA VAL A 202 18.44 -6.18 9.76
C VAL A 202 17.46 -7.31 9.45
N SER A 203 17.96 -8.43 8.93
CA SER A 203 17.11 -9.53 8.48
C SER A 203 15.97 -9.10 7.53
N SER A 204 16.23 -8.14 6.67
CA SER A 204 15.24 -7.42 5.85
C SER A 204 14.35 -8.34 5.01
N ARG A 205 14.90 -9.47 4.49
CA ARG A 205 14.11 -10.48 3.77
C ARG A 205 13.07 -11.14 4.66
N LEU A 206 13.47 -11.57 5.85
CA LEU A 206 12.57 -12.18 6.82
C LEU A 206 11.54 -11.17 7.32
N ALA A 207 11.95 -9.95 7.64
CA ALA A 207 11.07 -8.88 8.09
C ALA A 207 10.00 -8.56 7.03
N SER A 208 10.39 -8.39 5.77
CA SER A 208 9.44 -8.18 4.67
C SER A 208 8.49 -9.37 4.49
N LEU A 209 9.00 -10.60 4.54
CA LEU A 209 8.16 -11.79 4.42
C LEU A 209 7.12 -11.86 5.54
N MET A 210 7.55 -11.65 6.79
CA MET A 210 6.64 -11.69 7.95
C MET A 210 5.60 -10.57 7.90
N LEU A 211 5.97 -9.36 7.48
CA LEU A 211 5.02 -8.29 7.21
C LEU A 211 4.00 -8.69 6.15
N GLY A 212 4.44 -9.26 5.04
CA GLY A 212 3.55 -9.71 3.96
C GLY A 212 2.56 -10.77 4.44
N ILE A 213 3.02 -11.76 5.19
CA ILE A 213 2.15 -12.80 5.77
C ILE A 213 1.17 -12.19 6.77
N MET A 214 1.63 -11.35 7.68
CA MET A 214 0.78 -10.71 8.70
C MET A 214 -0.32 -9.86 8.05
N ILE A 215 0.02 -9.02 7.08
CA ILE A 215 -0.95 -8.18 6.37
C ILE A 215 -1.94 -9.06 5.58
N PHE A 216 -1.47 -10.14 4.96
CA PHE A 216 -2.35 -11.10 4.27
C PHE A 216 -3.31 -11.81 5.21
N LEU A 217 -2.86 -12.20 6.40
CA LEU A 217 -3.75 -12.75 7.42
C LEU A 217 -4.80 -11.73 7.89
N TRP A 218 -4.42 -10.46 8.04
CA TRP A 218 -5.39 -9.40 8.36
C TRP A 218 -6.37 -9.14 7.22
N LEU A 219 -5.93 -9.25 5.96
CA LEU A 219 -6.86 -9.22 4.84
C LEU A 219 -7.99 -10.24 5.04
N LEU A 220 -7.64 -11.49 5.35
CA LEU A 220 -8.60 -12.59 5.47
C LEU A 220 -9.45 -12.53 6.75
N MET A 221 -8.82 -12.21 7.89
CA MET A 221 -9.45 -12.31 9.21
C MET A 221 -10.15 -11.03 9.65
N LEU A 222 -9.72 -9.88 9.13
CA LEU A 222 -10.19 -8.56 9.55
C LEU A 222 -10.89 -7.82 8.40
N HIS A 223 -10.17 -7.50 7.33
CA HIS A 223 -10.68 -6.57 6.31
C HIS A 223 -11.84 -7.17 5.51
N ILE A 224 -11.75 -8.41 5.04
CA ILE A 224 -12.85 -9.04 4.28
C ILE A 224 -14.13 -9.17 5.11
N PRO A 225 -14.12 -9.72 6.35
CA PRO A 225 -15.31 -9.77 7.19
C PRO A 225 -15.95 -8.40 7.45
N ARG A 226 -15.12 -7.36 7.68
CA ARG A 226 -15.61 -6.00 7.91
C ARG A 226 -16.24 -5.40 6.65
N ALA A 227 -15.62 -5.60 5.49
CA ALA A 227 -16.14 -5.13 4.21
C ALA A 227 -17.48 -5.79 3.84
N ILE A 228 -17.66 -7.06 4.21
CA ILE A 228 -18.95 -7.76 4.05
C ILE A 228 -20.00 -7.20 5.01
N ALA A 229 -19.61 -6.88 6.24
CA ALA A 229 -20.52 -6.35 7.27
C ALA A 229 -20.93 -4.89 7.00
N ASP A 230 -20.03 -4.07 6.45
CA ASP A 230 -20.29 -2.66 6.12
C ASP A 230 -19.74 -2.30 4.73
N PRO A 231 -20.46 -2.67 3.66
CA PRO A 231 -19.94 -2.54 2.30
C PRO A 231 -20.00 -1.11 1.73
N HIS A 232 -20.77 -0.19 2.35
CA HIS A 232 -21.08 1.12 1.74
C HIS A 232 -20.59 2.33 2.52
N SER A 233 -20.31 2.20 3.81
CA SER A 233 -19.91 3.30 4.65
C SER A 233 -18.59 3.93 4.17
N GLY A 234 -18.52 5.27 4.22
CA GLY A 234 -17.32 6.01 3.83
C GLY A 234 -16.85 5.74 2.40
N LEU A 235 -17.78 5.67 1.43
CA LEU A 235 -17.47 5.31 0.03
C LEU A 235 -16.81 3.93 -0.10
N GLY A 236 -17.24 2.97 0.72
CA GLY A 236 -16.70 1.62 0.73
C GLY A 236 -15.30 1.55 1.32
N ASN A 237 -15.01 2.33 2.35
CA ASN A 237 -13.69 2.38 3.01
C ASN A 237 -13.19 1.00 3.44
N GLU A 238 -14.07 0.09 3.89
CA GLU A 238 -13.68 -1.27 4.25
C GLU A 238 -13.22 -2.07 3.01
N TRP A 239 -13.86 -1.90 1.85
CA TRP A 239 -13.40 -2.50 0.60
C TRP A 239 -12.10 -1.89 0.11
N THR A 240 -11.89 -0.58 0.32
CA THR A 240 -10.59 0.05 0.07
C THR A 240 -9.51 -0.61 0.92
N SER A 241 -9.79 -0.85 2.20
CA SER A 241 -8.86 -1.52 3.11
C SER A 241 -8.55 -2.97 2.68
N VAL A 242 -9.52 -3.70 2.09
CA VAL A 242 -9.29 -5.02 1.46
C VAL A 242 -8.29 -4.91 0.30
N CYS A 243 -8.52 -3.96 -0.61
CA CYS A 243 -7.65 -3.75 -1.78
C CYS A 243 -6.24 -3.32 -1.36
N GLU A 244 -6.13 -2.44 -0.37
CA GLU A 244 -4.85 -1.98 0.18
C GLU A 244 -4.11 -3.11 0.89
N ALA A 245 -4.77 -3.88 1.75
CA ALA A 245 -4.13 -4.99 2.45
C ALA A 245 -3.60 -6.04 1.47
N LEU A 246 -4.34 -6.34 0.40
CA LEU A 246 -3.88 -7.20 -0.68
C LEU A 246 -2.63 -6.63 -1.36
N ALA A 247 -2.69 -5.35 -1.77
CA ALA A 247 -1.57 -4.67 -2.41
C ALA A 247 -0.33 -4.61 -1.51
N PHE A 248 -0.49 -4.23 -0.23
CA PHE A 248 0.60 -4.09 0.73
C PHE A 248 1.27 -5.43 1.05
N SER A 249 0.47 -6.50 1.18
CA SER A 249 1.00 -7.86 1.28
C SER A 249 1.85 -8.22 0.06
N GLY A 250 1.36 -7.90 -1.15
CA GLY A 250 2.09 -8.12 -2.39
C GLY A 250 3.39 -7.33 -2.48
N ILE A 251 3.39 -6.06 -2.04
CA ILE A 251 4.59 -5.22 -1.98
C ILE A 251 5.63 -5.85 -1.05
N ALA A 252 5.20 -6.31 0.13
CA ALA A 252 6.09 -6.94 1.10
C ALA A 252 6.70 -8.24 0.55
N PHE A 253 5.92 -9.07 -0.15
CA PHE A 253 6.43 -10.30 -0.78
C PHE A 253 7.44 -10.01 -1.89
N MET A 254 7.19 -9.04 -2.77
CA MET A 254 8.16 -8.63 -3.78
C MET A 254 9.45 -8.11 -3.11
N THR A 255 9.31 -7.24 -2.11
CA THR A 255 10.44 -6.64 -1.39
C THR A 255 11.28 -7.72 -0.71
N ALA A 256 10.66 -8.75 -0.10
CA ALA A 256 11.36 -9.85 0.57
C ALA A 256 12.36 -10.56 -0.36
N VAL A 257 12.01 -10.72 -1.64
CA VAL A 257 12.87 -11.39 -2.63
C VAL A 257 13.89 -10.43 -3.25
N LEU A 258 13.45 -9.20 -3.58
CA LEU A 258 14.25 -8.25 -4.36
C LEU A 258 15.29 -7.50 -3.52
N ILE A 259 15.06 -7.36 -2.20
CA ILE A 259 15.98 -6.63 -1.33
C ILE A 259 17.32 -7.34 -1.22
N ARG A 260 18.41 -6.61 -1.49
CA ARG A 260 19.77 -7.11 -1.33
C ARG A 260 20.18 -6.98 0.13
N THR A 261 20.48 -8.10 0.78
CA THR A 261 21.12 -8.11 2.11
C THR A 261 22.61 -7.77 1.95
N ARG A 262 23.10 -6.90 2.81
CA ARG A 262 24.56 -6.62 2.90
C ARG A 262 25.25 -7.73 3.67
#